data_7daec1d622adda1f8855997de18c5e7e
#
_entry.id   7daec1d622adda1f8855997de18c5e7e
#
_cell.length_a   1.000
_cell.length_b   1.000
_cell.length_c   1.000
_cell.angle_alpha   90.00
_cell.angle_beta   90.00
_cell.angle_gamma   90.00
#
_symmetry.space_group_name_H-M   'P 1'
#
loop_
_entity.id
_entity.type
_entity.pdbx_description
1 polymer ?
#
loop_
_entity_poly.entity_id
_entity_poly.type
_entity_poly.pdbx_seq_one_letter_code
_entity_poly.pdbx_strand_id
1 'polypeptide(L)'
;MNILLFGKTGQVGWELQRSLAPVGNLIALDVHSKEFCGDFSNPKGVAETVRKLRPDVIVNAAAHTAVDKAESEPELAQLLNATSVEAIAKAANETGAWVVHYSTDYVFPSTGDIPWQETDATSPLNVYGKTKLAGEKALQDNCPKHLIFRTSWVYAGKGNNFAKTMLRLAKERQTLSVINDQYGAPTGAELLADCTAHAIRVALKKPEVAGLYHLVAGGTTTWHDYAALVFDEARKAGITLALTELNAVPTSAYPTPASRPGNSRLNTEKFQRNFDLILPQWELGVKRMLTEMFTTTTI
;
A
#
# COMPACT_ATOMS: atom_id res chain seq x y z
N MET A 1 23.04 8.71 6.67
CA MET A 1 22.27 8.20 5.53
C MET A 1 21.20 9.21 5.17
N ASN A 2 21.09 9.57 3.90
CA ASN A 2 20.07 10.48 3.38
C ASN A 2 18.96 9.67 2.72
N ILE A 3 17.73 9.95 3.12
CA ILE A 3 16.53 9.24 2.62
C ILE A 3 15.64 10.25 1.91
N LEU A 4 15.22 9.93 0.69
CA LEU A 4 14.24 10.70 -0.07
C LEU A 4 12.92 9.93 -0.10
N LEU A 5 11.87 10.50 0.49
CA LEU A 5 10.52 9.95 0.49
C LEU A 5 9.63 10.73 -0.49
N PHE A 6 9.03 10.04 -1.43
CA PHE A 6 7.96 10.57 -2.28
C PHE A 6 6.59 10.11 -1.79
N GLY A 7 5.60 11.00 -1.86
CA GLY A 7 4.21 10.71 -1.48
C GLY A 7 3.92 10.86 0.01
N LYS A 8 4.56 11.81 0.70
CA LYS A 8 4.47 12.05 2.16
C LYS A 8 3.05 12.25 2.70
N THR A 9 2.10 12.68 1.88
CA THR A 9 0.72 12.97 2.30
C THR A 9 -0.22 11.78 2.22
N GLY A 10 0.16 10.71 1.50
CA GLY A 10 -0.58 9.45 1.42
C GLY A 10 -0.53 8.66 2.74
N GLN A 11 -1.38 7.62 2.88
CA GLN A 11 -1.46 6.80 4.10
C GLN A 11 -0.09 6.21 4.48
N VAL A 12 0.54 5.49 3.54
CA VAL A 12 1.87 4.88 3.77
C VAL A 12 2.95 5.93 3.93
N GLY A 13 2.96 6.98 3.08
CA GLY A 13 3.96 8.06 3.15
C GLY A 13 3.90 8.84 4.46
N TRP A 14 2.72 8.96 5.07
CA TRP A 14 2.57 9.60 6.38
C TRP A 14 3.27 8.79 7.47
N GLU A 15 3.02 7.49 7.54
CA GLU A 15 3.64 6.61 8.53
C GLU A 15 5.15 6.44 8.31
N LEU A 16 5.60 6.46 7.06
CA LEU A 16 7.02 6.40 6.71
C LEU A 16 7.81 7.58 7.29
N GLN A 17 7.22 8.76 7.41
CA GLN A 17 7.93 9.90 8.04
C GLN A 17 8.29 9.58 9.49
N ARG A 18 7.40 8.92 10.23
CA ARG A 18 7.66 8.47 11.60
C ARG A 18 8.72 7.36 11.63
N SER A 19 8.54 6.32 10.85
CA SER A 19 9.40 5.12 10.91
C SER A 19 10.79 5.36 10.33
N LEU A 20 10.95 6.29 9.38
CA LEU A 20 12.25 6.61 8.76
C LEU A 20 13.03 7.69 9.51
N ALA A 21 12.38 8.51 10.35
CA ALA A 21 13.05 9.58 11.10
C ALA A 21 14.27 9.10 11.92
N PRO A 22 14.23 7.97 12.64
CA PRO A 22 15.40 7.46 13.37
C PRO A 22 16.42 6.72 12.49
N VAL A 23 16.11 6.51 11.20
CA VAL A 23 16.93 5.73 10.27
C VAL A 23 17.96 6.60 9.56
N GLY A 24 17.61 7.85 9.26
CA GLY A 24 18.51 8.78 8.56
C GLY A 24 17.95 10.18 8.43
N ASN A 25 18.68 11.03 7.73
CA ASN A 25 18.23 12.37 7.37
C ASN A 25 17.15 12.27 6.27
N LEU A 26 15.90 12.61 6.60
CA LEU A 26 14.73 12.41 5.76
C LEU A 26 14.32 13.70 5.05
N ILE A 27 14.27 13.65 3.73
CA ILE A 27 13.61 14.66 2.88
C ILE A 27 12.32 14.02 2.34
N ALA A 28 11.16 14.56 2.74
CA ALA A 28 9.85 14.03 2.37
C ALA A 28 9.11 15.01 1.44
N LEU A 29 8.72 14.52 0.26
CA LEU A 29 8.14 15.31 -0.82
C LEU A 29 6.74 14.79 -1.24
N ASP A 30 5.95 15.71 -1.78
CA ASP A 30 4.68 15.44 -2.47
C ASP A 30 4.50 16.38 -3.67
N VAL A 31 3.34 16.30 -4.33
CA VAL A 31 3.00 17.14 -5.48
C VAL A 31 3.04 18.65 -5.19
N HIS A 32 2.91 19.05 -3.93
CA HIS A 32 2.91 20.47 -3.52
C HIS A 32 4.28 20.98 -3.03
N SER A 33 5.30 20.12 -3.02
CA SER A 33 6.65 20.49 -2.60
C SER A 33 7.29 21.47 -3.58
N LYS A 34 7.89 22.57 -3.06
CA LYS A 34 8.35 23.70 -3.88
C LYS A 34 9.86 23.70 -4.12
N GLU A 35 10.65 23.25 -3.16
CA GLU A 35 12.11 23.30 -3.23
C GLU A 35 12.66 22.22 -4.18
N PHE A 36 12.08 21.04 -4.12
CA PHE A 36 12.38 19.88 -4.97
C PHE A 36 11.10 19.32 -5.54
N CYS A 37 11.15 18.84 -6.79
CA CYS A 37 9.99 18.24 -7.43
C CYS A 37 9.64 16.88 -6.79
N GLY A 38 8.42 16.79 -6.23
CA GLY A 38 7.79 15.55 -5.77
C GLY A 38 6.57 15.15 -6.59
N ASP A 39 6.33 15.86 -7.70
CA ASP A 39 5.18 15.64 -8.58
C ASP A 39 5.48 14.56 -9.63
N PHE A 40 4.81 13.41 -9.47
CA PHE A 40 4.94 12.26 -10.36
C PHE A 40 4.29 12.47 -11.74
N SER A 41 3.55 13.55 -11.96
CA SER A 41 3.12 13.96 -13.30
C SER A 41 4.27 14.59 -14.10
N ASN A 42 5.41 14.85 -13.45
CA ASN A 42 6.64 15.39 -14.04
C ASN A 42 7.82 14.40 -13.84
N PRO A 43 7.94 13.33 -14.67
CA PRO A 43 9.02 12.33 -14.54
C PRO A 43 10.42 12.91 -14.59
N LYS A 44 10.65 13.95 -15.41
CA LYS A 44 11.96 14.64 -15.48
C LYS A 44 12.29 15.35 -14.18
N GLY A 45 11.31 16.06 -13.60
CA GLY A 45 11.49 16.79 -12.35
C GLY A 45 11.80 15.87 -11.17
N VAL A 46 11.11 14.72 -11.03
CA VAL A 46 11.41 13.76 -9.94
C VAL A 46 12.79 13.12 -10.13
N ALA A 47 13.21 12.81 -11.37
CA ALA A 47 14.54 12.29 -11.66
C ALA A 47 15.65 13.32 -11.36
N GLU A 48 15.43 14.61 -11.72
CA GLU A 48 16.36 15.70 -11.38
C GLU A 48 16.49 15.90 -9.87
N THR A 49 15.39 15.76 -9.12
CA THR A 49 15.40 15.77 -7.66
C THR A 49 16.32 14.68 -7.10
N VAL A 50 16.22 13.45 -7.62
CA VAL A 50 17.10 12.34 -7.21
C VAL A 50 18.56 12.67 -7.51
N ARG A 51 18.87 13.14 -8.74
CA ARG A 51 20.25 13.49 -9.14
C ARG A 51 20.85 14.60 -8.29
N LYS A 52 20.03 15.61 -7.94
CA LYS A 52 20.46 16.77 -7.15
C LYS A 52 20.69 16.41 -5.70
N LEU A 53 19.81 15.65 -5.10
CA LEU A 53 19.87 15.27 -3.67
C LEU A 53 20.84 14.10 -3.42
N ARG A 54 21.08 13.23 -4.40
CA ARG A 54 21.93 12.03 -4.31
C ARG A 54 21.66 11.24 -3.03
N PRO A 55 20.42 10.82 -2.76
CA PRO A 55 20.08 10.09 -1.54
C PRO A 55 20.75 8.70 -1.54
N ASP A 56 20.96 8.14 -0.35
CA ASP A 56 21.36 6.73 -0.20
C ASP A 56 20.19 5.79 -0.49
N VAL A 57 18.96 6.23 -0.12
CA VAL A 57 17.72 5.46 -0.28
C VAL A 57 16.59 6.37 -0.75
N ILE A 58 15.83 5.89 -1.73
CA ILE A 58 14.58 6.49 -2.19
C ILE A 58 13.44 5.58 -1.77
N VAL A 59 12.41 6.13 -1.13
CA VAL A 59 11.17 5.41 -0.79
C VAL A 59 10.03 6.03 -1.57
N ASN A 60 9.48 5.27 -2.51
CA ASN A 60 8.38 5.73 -3.35
C ASN A 60 7.03 5.21 -2.83
N ALA A 61 6.31 6.07 -2.13
CA ALA A 61 4.92 5.87 -1.70
C ALA A 61 3.91 6.70 -2.52
N ALA A 62 4.36 7.35 -3.61
CA ALA A 62 3.49 8.05 -4.54
C ALA A 62 2.94 7.09 -5.61
N ALA A 63 1.64 7.15 -5.88
CA ALA A 63 0.99 6.35 -6.91
C ALA A 63 -0.40 6.90 -7.25
N HIS A 64 -0.91 6.59 -8.43
CA HIS A 64 -2.34 6.66 -8.73
C HIS A 64 -3.02 5.42 -8.13
N THR A 65 -3.75 5.59 -7.01
CA THR A 65 -4.36 4.48 -6.26
C THR A 65 -5.88 4.40 -6.38
N ALA A 66 -6.50 5.33 -7.09
CA ALA A 66 -7.94 5.35 -7.31
C ALA A 66 -8.30 4.32 -8.41
N VAL A 67 -8.51 3.06 -8.01
CA VAL A 67 -8.65 1.90 -8.91
C VAL A 67 -9.72 2.11 -9.98
N ASP A 68 -10.93 2.55 -9.58
CA ASP A 68 -12.03 2.78 -10.53
C ASP A 68 -11.75 3.98 -11.47
N LYS A 69 -11.09 5.01 -10.94
CA LYS A 69 -10.73 6.21 -11.69
C LYS A 69 -9.63 5.95 -12.72
N ALA A 70 -8.75 4.98 -12.45
CA ALA A 70 -7.72 4.56 -13.39
C ALA A 70 -8.31 4.05 -14.72
N GLU A 71 -9.51 3.45 -14.72
CA GLU A 71 -10.17 3.00 -15.94
C GLU A 71 -10.54 4.17 -16.87
N SER A 72 -10.83 5.35 -16.30
CA SER A 72 -11.13 6.57 -17.06
C SER A 72 -9.93 7.50 -17.28
N GLU A 73 -8.81 7.26 -16.59
CA GLU A 73 -7.59 8.07 -16.64
C GLU A 73 -6.34 7.18 -16.87
N PRO A 74 -6.34 6.27 -17.88
CA PRO A 74 -5.28 5.27 -18.04
C PRO A 74 -3.91 5.90 -18.32
N GLU A 75 -3.84 7.02 -19.04
CA GLU A 75 -2.59 7.73 -19.33
C GLU A 75 -2.00 8.33 -18.07
N LEU A 76 -2.82 8.92 -17.20
CA LEU A 76 -2.37 9.46 -15.92
C LEU A 76 -1.92 8.34 -14.99
N ALA A 77 -2.66 7.23 -14.92
CA ALA A 77 -2.26 6.06 -14.15
C ALA A 77 -0.93 5.49 -14.64
N GLN A 78 -0.72 5.37 -15.95
CA GLN A 78 0.54 4.94 -16.56
C GLN A 78 1.69 5.91 -16.25
N LEU A 79 1.44 7.21 -16.36
CA LEU A 79 2.43 8.25 -16.07
C LEU A 79 2.93 8.16 -14.61
N LEU A 80 2.00 8.08 -13.65
CA LEU A 80 2.33 8.09 -12.22
C LEU A 80 2.89 6.74 -11.74
N ASN A 81 2.30 5.62 -12.20
CA ASN A 81 2.61 4.29 -11.68
C ASN A 81 3.77 3.59 -12.41
N ALA A 82 4.13 4.01 -13.62
CA ALA A 82 5.17 3.37 -14.41
C ALA A 82 6.23 4.35 -14.93
N THR A 83 5.85 5.38 -15.69
CA THR A 83 6.83 6.27 -16.36
C THR A 83 7.67 7.04 -15.34
N SER A 84 7.07 7.56 -14.29
CA SER A 84 7.80 8.26 -13.23
C SER A 84 8.62 7.31 -12.37
N VAL A 85 8.17 6.07 -12.19
CA VAL A 85 8.96 5.02 -11.51
C VAL A 85 10.19 4.68 -12.33
N GLU A 86 10.07 4.55 -13.65
CA GLU A 86 11.20 4.34 -14.56
C GLU A 86 12.23 5.49 -14.47
N ALA A 87 11.75 6.73 -14.48
CA ALA A 87 12.60 7.91 -14.38
C ALA A 87 13.40 7.94 -13.06
N ILE A 88 12.75 7.61 -11.95
CA ILE A 88 13.40 7.47 -10.63
C ILE A 88 14.39 6.31 -10.64
N ALA A 89 14.03 5.15 -11.21
CA ALA A 89 14.88 3.96 -11.25
C ALA A 89 16.20 4.25 -11.98
N LYS A 90 16.14 4.92 -13.15
CA LYS A 90 17.32 5.34 -13.92
C LYS A 90 18.19 6.31 -13.12
N ALA A 91 17.59 7.34 -12.52
CA ALA A 91 18.32 8.30 -11.71
C ALA A 91 18.93 7.67 -10.44
N ALA A 92 18.25 6.72 -9.83
CA ALA A 92 18.75 5.96 -8.69
C ALA A 92 19.96 5.10 -9.07
N ASN A 93 19.92 4.43 -10.21
CA ASN A 93 21.04 3.66 -10.72
C ASN A 93 22.28 4.53 -11.00
N GLU A 94 22.08 5.71 -11.62
CA GLU A 94 23.14 6.71 -11.86
C GLU A 94 23.79 7.21 -10.56
N THR A 95 23.02 7.34 -9.50
CA THR A 95 23.50 7.85 -8.19
C THR A 95 23.92 6.76 -7.22
N GLY A 96 23.63 5.49 -7.54
CA GLY A 96 23.93 4.32 -6.69
C GLY A 96 22.93 4.13 -5.53
N ALA A 97 21.78 4.84 -5.55
CA ALA A 97 20.77 4.77 -4.51
C ALA A 97 19.96 3.46 -4.52
N TRP A 98 19.47 3.05 -3.35
CA TRP A 98 18.42 2.05 -3.24
C TRP A 98 17.05 2.65 -3.55
N VAL A 99 16.16 1.84 -4.12
CA VAL A 99 14.75 2.23 -4.32
C VAL A 99 13.83 1.23 -3.63
N VAL A 100 13.00 1.70 -2.71
CA VAL A 100 11.86 0.97 -2.16
C VAL A 100 10.60 1.43 -2.87
N HIS A 101 9.79 0.50 -3.38
CA HIS A 101 8.57 0.79 -4.13
C HIS A 101 7.43 -0.11 -3.68
N TYR A 102 6.24 0.47 -3.50
CA TYR A 102 5.03 -0.30 -3.18
C TYR A 102 4.27 -0.64 -4.44
N SER A 103 3.92 -1.91 -4.57
CA SER A 103 3.06 -2.46 -5.60
C SER A 103 1.80 -3.07 -4.98
N THR A 104 1.09 -3.91 -5.69
CA THR A 104 -0.26 -4.36 -5.35
C THR A 104 -0.49 -5.83 -5.69
N ASP A 105 -1.41 -6.47 -4.98
CA ASP A 105 -2.02 -7.75 -5.31
C ASP A 105 -2.79 -7.75 -6.65
N TYR A 106 -3.22 -6.56 -7.12
CA TYR A 106 -3.93 -6.40 -8.40
C TYR A 106 -3.09 -6.75 -9.64
N VAL A 107 -1.83 -7.09 -9.48
CA VAL A 107 -0.99 -7.65 -10.55
C VAL A 107 -1.36 -9.11 -10.88
N PHE A 108 -2.06 -9.79 -10.00
CA PHE A 108 -2.47 -11.18 -10.17
C PHE A 108 -3.86 -11.32 -10.80
N PRO A 109 -4.19 -12.50 -11.39
CA PRO A 109 -5.54 -12.80 -11.84
C PRO A 109 -6.51 -12.97 -10.65
N SER A 110 -7.83 -12.98 -10.92
CA SER A 110 -8.85 -13.13 -9.88
C SER A 110 -9.01 -14.56 -9.37
N THR A 111 -8.40 -15.52 -10.02
CA THR A 111 -8.67 -16.96 -9.80
C THR A 111 -7.78 -17.53 -8.68
N GLY A 112 -8.19 -18.70 -8.17
CA GLY A 112 -7.45 -19.43 -7.16
C GLY A 112 -7.90 -19.15 -5.73
N ASP A 113 -7.52 -20.04 -4.83
CA ASP A 113 -7.90 -20.06 -3.43
C ASP A 113 -6.72 -20.16 -2.45
N ILE A 114 -5.49 -20.20 -2.99
CA ILE A 114 -4.25 -20.20 -2.22
C ILE A 114 -3.56 -18.83 -2.28
N PRO A 115 -2.74 -18.46 -1.29
CA PRO A 115 -1.95 -17.23 -1.33
C PRO A 115 -0.95 -17.22 -2.49
N TRP A 116 -0.91 -16.13 -3.24
CA TRP A 116 0.04 -15.90 -4.34
C TRP A 116 1.47 -15.87 -3.84
N GLN A 117 2.38 -16.43 -4.65
CA GLN A 117 3.82 -16.33 -4.44
C GLN A 117 4.42 -15.25 -5.34
N GLU A 118 5.60 -14.72 -4.97
CA GLU A 118 6.28 -13.71 -5.77
C GLU A 118 6.65 -14.19 -7.18
N THR A 119 6.78 -15.51 -7.36
CA THR A 119 7.14 -16.18 -8.64
C THR A 119 5.92 -16.52 -9.50
N ASP A 120 4.71 -16.37 -8.99
CA ASP A 120 3.51 -16.71 -9.74
C ASP A 120 3.28 -15.76 -10.92
N ALA A 121 2.68 -16.30 -11.97
CA ALA A 121 2.38 -15.55 -13.17
C ALA A 121 1.41 -14.40 -12.90
N THR A 122 1.78 -13.20 -13.32
CA THR A 122 0.94 -12.02 -13.22
C THR A 122 -0.01 -11.90 -14.42
N SER A 123 -1.27 -11.50 -14.16
CA SER A 123 -2.29 -11.25 -15.18
C SER A 123 -3.31 -10.21 -14.67
N PRO A 124 -2.93 -8.92 -14.62
CA PRO A 124 -3.75 -7.88 -14.03
C PRO A 124 -5.05 -7.67 -14.82
N LEU A 125 -6.16 -7.54 -14.10
CA LEU A 125 -7.52 -7.46 -14.66
C LEU A 125 -7.92 -6.04 -15.07
N ASN A 126 -7.29 -5.02 -14.49
CA ASN A 126 -7.68 -3.62 -14.62
C ASN A 126 -6.48 -2.71 -14.91
N VAL A 127 -6.73 -1.45 -15.27
CA VAL A 127 -5.69 -0.46 -15.60
C VAL A 127 -4.76 -0.21 -14.41
N TYR A 128 -5.28 -0.12 -13.20
CA TYR A 128 -4.46 0.07 -12.00
C TYR A 128 -3.42 -1.05 -11.86
N GLY A 129 -3.84 -2.30 -11.89
CA GLY A 129 -2.94 -3.46 -11.81
C GLY A 129 -1.92 -3.50 -12.94
N LYS A 130 -2.35 -3.22 -14.18
CA LYS A 130 -1.46 -3.15 -15.37
C LYS A 130 -0.38 -2.09 -15.21
N THR A 131 -0.75 -0.88 -14.78
CA THR A 131 0.20 0.23 -14.62
C THR A 131 1.15 0.02 -13.43
N LYS A 132 0.68 -0.59 -12.33
CA LYS A 132 1.55 -0.98 -11.21
C LYS A 132 2.55 -2.05 -11.60
N LEU A 133 2.13 -3.07 -12.35
CA LEU A 133 3.02 -4.11 -12.88
C LEU A 133 4.07 -3.53 -13.85
N ALA A 134 3.67 -2.57 -14.69
CA ALA A 134 4.61 -1.87 -15.56
C ALA A 134 5.68 -1.11 -14.75
N GLY A 135 5.29 -0.50 -13.62
CA GLY A 135 6.22 0.14 -12.69
C GLY A 135 7.18 -0.83 -12.00
N GLU A 136 6.71 -2.03 -11.60
CA GLU A 136 7.60 -3.09 -11.09
C GLU A 136 8.68 -3.44 -12.11
N LYS A 137 8.29 -3.73 -13.36
CA LYS A 137 9.20 -4.08 -14.44
C LYS A 137 10.19 -2.95 -14.74
N ALA A 138 9.70 -1.71 -14.84
CA ALA A 138 10.55 -0.55 -15.06
C ALA A 138 11.61 -0.38 -13.96
N LEU A 139 11.26 -0.64 -12.71
CA LEU A 139 12.21 -0.59 -11.60
C LEU A 139 13.23 -1.74 -11.66
N GLN A 140 12.78 -2.98 -11.90
CA GLN A 140 13.63 -4.16 -12.02
C GLN A 140 14.64 -4.03 -13.16
N ASP A 141 14.22 -3.52 -14.31
CA ASP A 141 15.05 -3.38 -15.51
C ASP A 141 16.12 -2.28 -15.39
N ASN A 142 15.86 -1.25 -14.57
CA ASN A 142 16.70 -0.03 -14.54
C ASN A 142 17.46 0.20 -13.23
N CYS A 143 17.13 -0.50 -12.13
CA CYS A 143 17.79 -0.30 -10.84
C CYS A 143 18.02 -1.64 -10.11
N PRO A 144 19.24 -2.15 -10.04
CA PRO A 144 19.53 -3.43 -9.37
C PRO A 144 19.35 -3.37 -7.85
N LYS A 145 19.49 -2.18 -7.25
CA LYS A 145 19.30 -1.96 -5.82
C LYS A 145 17.85 -1.58 -5.54
N HIS A 146 16.94 -2.55 -5.54
CA HIS A 146 15.53 -2.29 -5.28
C HIS A 146 14.92 -3.26 -4.28
N LEU A 147 13.90 -2.78 -3.58
CA LEU A 147 12.94 -3.55 -2.81
C LEU A 147 11.54 -3.19 -3.32
N ILE A 148 10.85 -4.15 -3.91
CA ILE A 148 9.46 -3.99 -4.33
C ILE A 148 8.57 -4.75 -3.36
N PHE A 149 7.59 -4.07 -2.76
CA PHE A 149 6.62 -4.66 -1.84
C PHE A 149 5.24 -4.67 -2.45
N ARG A 150 4.74 -5.85 -2.88
CA ARG A 150 3.33 -6.03 -3.21
C ARG A 150 2.54 -6.10 -1.90
N THR A 151 1.51 -5.30 -1.80
CA THR A 151 0.64 -5.21 -0.63
C THR A 151 -0.82 -5.17 -1.03
N SER A 152 -1.73 -5.30 -0.06
CA SER A 152 -3.18 -5.27 -0.28
C SER A 152 -3.93 -4.58 0.85
N TRP A 153 -5.12 -4.06 0.57
CA TRP A 153 -6.11 -3.58 1.54
C TRP A 153 -5.54 -2.60 2.58
N VAL A 154 -4.72 -1.66 2.12
CA VAL A 154 -4.01 -0.71 3.00
C VAL A 154 -4.98 0.21 3.72
N TYR A 155 -4.80 0.33 5.03
CA TYR A 155 -5.53 1.27 5.88
C TYR A 155 -4.58 2.07 6.78
N ALA A 156 -5.07 3.21 7.29
CA ALA A 156 -4.37 4.03 8.28
C ALA A 156 -5.35 4.85 9.12
N GLY A 157 -4.89 5.34 10.25
CA GLY A 157 -5.59 6.37 11.01
C GLY A 157 -5.79 7.67 10.21
N LYS A 158 -4.86 8.01 9.31
CA LYS A 158 -4.95 9.15 8.40
C LYS A 158 -5.57 8.77 7.04
N GLY A 159 -6.28 9.72 6.41
CA GLY A 159 -6.90 9.55 5.10
C GLY A 159 -8.19 8.72 5.14
N ASN A 160 -8.72 8.38 3.97
CA ASN A 160 -9.92 7.57 3.81
C ASN A 160 -9.55 6.11 3.55
N ASN A 161 -10.31 5.19 4.12
CA ASN A 161 -10.17 3.76 3.91
C ASN A 161 -11.50 3.04 4.18
N PHE A 162 -11.50 1.73 3.94
CA PHE A 162 -12.68 0.90 4.10
C PHE A 162 -13.28 0.97 5.51
N ALA A 163 -12.47 0.79 6.57
CA ALA A 163 -12.96 0.79 7.96
C ALA A 163 -13.68 2.10 8.31
N LYS A 164 -13.09 3.25 7.96
CA LYS A 164 -13.70 4.56 8.19
C LYS A 164 -14.99 4.74 7.40
N THR A 165 -15.02 4.26 6.16
CA THR A 165 -16.23 4.29 5.32
C THR A 165 -17.34 3.45 5.94
N MET A 166 -17.01 2.23 6.40
CA MET A 166 -17.98 1.36 7.07
C MET A 166 -18.53 1.99 8.36
N LEU A 167 -17.66 2.56 9.20
CA LEU A 167 -18.09 3.26 10.44
C LEU A 167 -19.04 4.42 10.14
N ARG A 168 -18.74 5.23 9.12
CA ARG A 168 -19.62 6.34 8.72
C ARG A 168 -20.98 5.82 8.25
N LEU A 169 -20.99 4.84 7.36
CA LEU A 169 -22.23 4.25 6.85
C LEU A 169 -23.06 3.58 7.95
N ALA A 170 -22.42 2.90 8.91
CA ALA A 170 -23.10 2.24 10.02
C ALA A 170 -23.76 3.22 11.01
N LYS A 171 -23.30 4.46 11.08
CA LYS A 171 -23.96 5.54 11.85
C LYS A 171 -25.20 6.09 11.15
N GLU A 172 -25.26 5.96 9.82
CA GLU A 172 -26.31 6.58 8.98
C GLU A 172 -27.40 5.59 8.53
N ARG A 173 -27.09 4.28 8.49
CA ARG A 173 -27.94 3.25 7.86
C ARG A 173 -28.23 2.09 8.79
N GLN A 174 -29.47 1.58 8.74
CA GLN A 174 -29.88 0.41 9.51
C GLN A 174 -29.39 -0.91 8.89
N THR A 175 -29.27 -0.96 7.57
CA THR A 175 -28.82 -2.16 6.83
C THR A 175 -27.63 -1.82 5.94
N LEU A 176 -26.61 -2.66 5.97
CA LEU A 176 -25.48 -2.62 5.02
C LEU A 176 -25.29 -4.00 4.39
N SER A 177 -24.94 -3.99 3.10
CA SER A 177 -24.53 -5.19 2.38
C SER A 177 -23.05 -5.08 2.02
N VAL A 178 -22.25 -6.10 2.31
CA VAL A 178 -20.81 -6.10 2.08
C VAL A 178 -20.38 -7.39 1.41
N ILE A 179 -19.42 -7.30 0.49
CA ILE A 179 -18.90 -8.42 -0.30
C ILE A 179 -18.21 -9.44 0.61
N ASN A 180 -18.53 -10.73 0.42
CA ASN A 180 -17.98 -11.84 1.20
C ASN A 180 -17.22 -12.91 0.40
N ASP A 181 -17.02 -12.69 -0.90
CA ASP A 181 -16.33 -13.61 -1.81
C ASP A 181 -15.01 -13.04 -2.37
N GLN A 182 -14.50 -11.97 -1.74
CA GLN A 182 -13.16 -11.44 -1.95
C GLN A 182 -12.34 -11.66 -0.67
N TYR A 183 -11.18 -12.28 -0.82
CA TYR A 183 -10.32 -12.70 0.29
C TYR A 183 -8.98 -11.96 0.29
N GLY A 184 -8.55 -11.46 1.44
CA GLY A 184 -7.29 -10.74 1.61
C GLY A 184 -6.98 -10.51 3.09
N ALA A 185 -6.02 -9.61 3.36
CA ALA A 185 -5.69 -9.18 4.72
C ALA A 185 -5.57 -7.66 4.78
N PRO A 186 -6.40 -6.98 5.60
CA PRO A 186 -6.20 -5.56 5.87
C PRO A 186 -4.80 -5.31 6.41
N THR A 187 -4.05 -4.43 5.76
CA THR A 187 -2.64 -4.18 6.10
C THR A 187 -2.46 -2.72 6.53
N GLY A 188 -2.01 -2.52 7.76
CA GLY A 188 -1.78 -1.19 8.30
C GLY A 188 -0.62 -0.48 7.61
N ALA A 189 -0.80 0.79 7.25
CA ALA A 189 0.27 1.62 6.70
C ALA A 189 1.44 1.76 7.69
N GLU A 190 1.17 1.73 9.00
CA GLU A 190 2.17 1.70 10.06
C GLU A 190 3.04 0.44 9.99
N LEU A 191 2.42 -0.74 9.79
CA LEU A 191 3.15 -2.01 9.62
C LEU A 191 4.05 -1.96 8.39
N LEU A 192 3.53 -1.47 7.26
CA LEU A 192 4.31 -1.29 6.03
C LEU A 192 5.51 -0.37 6.27
N ALA A 193 5.31 0.73 6.97
CA ALA A 193 6.35 1.72 7.24
C ALA A 193 7.45 1.17 8.17
N ASP A 194 7.07 0.47 9.24
CA ASP A 194 8.02 -0.12 10.20
C ASP A 194 8.82 -1.26 9.55
N CYS A 195 8.16 -2.14 8.80
CA CYS A 195 8.82 -3.19 8.01
C CYS A 195 9.76 -2.60 6.95
N THR A 196 9.39 -1.49 6.31
CA THR A 196 10.23 -0.79 5.33
C THR A 196 11.48 -0.23 5.98
N ALA A 197 11.36 0.43 7.12
CA ALA A 197 12.51 0.97 7.86
C ALA A 197 13.50 -0.13 8.27
N HIS A 198 12.99 -1.28 8.70
CA HIS A 198 13.81 -2.46 9.01
C HIS A 198 14.46 -3.03 7.74
N ALA A 199 13.69 -3.24 6.67
CA ALA A 199 14.17 -3.82 5.41
C ALA A 199 15.29 -2.96 4.78
N ILE A 200 15.20 -1.63 4.83
CA ILE A 200 16.25 -0.72 4.38
C ILE A 200 17.56 -0.99 5.15
N ARG A 201 17.50 -1.12 6.46
CA ARG A 201 18.70 -1.37 7.30
C ARG A 201 19.36 -2.72 6.98
N VAL A 202 18.55 -3.73 6.65
CA VAL A 202 19.04 -5.04 6.21
C VAL A 202 19.67 -4.94 4.82
N ALA A 203 18.99 -4.32 3.86
CA ALA A 203 19.45 -4.21 2.48
C ALA A 203 20.77 -3.45 2.34
N LEU A 204 21.01 -2.44 3.15
CA LEU A 204 22.27 -1.71 3.18
C LEU A 204 23.46 -2.56 3.66
N LYS A 205 23.22 -3.61 4.42
CA LYS A 205 24.25 -4.54 4.93
C LYS A 205 24.35 -5.81 4.08
N LYS A 206 23.24 -6.19 3.45
CA LYS A 206 23.09 -7.43 2.66
C LYS A 206 22.45 -7.10 1.31
N PRO A 207 23.25 -6.59 0.34
CA PRO A 207 22.71 -6.18 -0.98
C PRO A 207 22.01 -7.31 -1.75
N GLU A 208 22.30 -8.56 -1.43
CA GLU A 208 21.70 -9.75 -2.03
C GLU A 208 20.20 -9.90 -1.72
N VAL A 209 19.65 -9.14 -0.78
CA VAL A 209 18.19 -9.11 -0.53
C VAL A 209 17.43 -8.20 -1.50
N ALA A 210 18.11 -7.59 -2.49
CA ALA A 210 17.42 -6.86 -3.53
C ALA A 210 16.38 -7.75 -4.23
N GLY A 211 15.19 -7.21 -4.50
CA GLY A 211 14.16 -7.99 -5.19
C GLY A 211 12.72 -7.61 -4.83
N LEU A 212 11.82 -8.49 -5.28
CA LEU A 212 10.37 -8.37 -5.09
C LEU A 212 9.92 -9.28 -3.95
N TYR A 213 9.01 -8.75 -3.13
CA TYR A 213 8.46 -9.38 -1.93
C TYR A 213 6.97 -9.10 -1.79
N HIS A 214 6.28 -9.99 -1.09
CA HIS A 214 4.94 -9.75 -0.61
C HIS A 214 4.98 -9.26 0.85
N LEU A 215 4.30 -8.15 1.13
CA LEU A 215 4.25 -7.53 2.47
C LEU A 215 2.82 -7.16 2.82
N VAL A 216 2.15 -8.03 3.56
CA VAL A 216 0.79 -7.85 4.12
C VAL A 216 0.76 -8.36 5.55
N ALA A 217 -0.24 -7.97 6.32
CA ALA A 217 -0.48 -8.55 7.64
C ALA A 217 -0.81 -10.05 7.52
N GLY A 218 -0.57 -10.81 8.59
CA GLY A 218 -0.92 -12.22 8.68
C GLY A 218 -2.43 -12.45 8.73
N GLY A 219 -2.84 -13.68 8.39
CA GLY A 219 -4.25 -14.07 8.38
C GLY A 219 -4.95 -13.82 7.05
N THR A 220 -6.24 -14.13 7.03
CA THR A 220 -7.12 -13.97 5.87
C THR A 220 -8.51 -13.62 6.35
N THR A 221 -9.18 -12.70 5.66
CA THR A 221 -10.56 -12.30 5.92
C THR A 221 -11.29 -11.94 4.62
N THR A 222 -12.59 -11.66 4.72
CA THR A 222 -13.40 -11.04 3.66
C THR A 222 -13.68 -9.57 3.99
N TRP A 223 -14.15 -8.79 3.03
CA TRP A 223 -14.62 -7.42 3.31
C TRP A 223 -15.78 -7.41 4.30
N HIS A 224 -16.68 -8.41 4.22
CA HIS A 224 -17.79 -8.57 5.16
C HIS A 224 -17.30 -8.78 6.59
N ASP A 225 -16.40 -9.74 6.81
CA ASP A 225 -15.91 -10.06 8.15
C ASP A 225 -15.03 -8.95 8.71
N TYR A 226 -14.28 -8.25 7.83
CA TYR A 226 -13.57 -7.02 8.22
C TYR A 226 -14.55 -5.94 8.70
N ALA A 227 -15.67 -5.71 7.98
CA ALA A 227 -16.70 -4.77 8.43
C ALA A 227 -17.33 -5.19 9.75
N ALA A 228 -17.63 -6.48 9.93
CA ALA A 228 -18.16 -7.02 11.18
C ALA A 228 -17.23 -6.72 12.37
N LEU A 229 -15.92 -6.99 12.23
CA LEU A 229 -14.92 -6.64 13.26
C LEU A 229 -14.94 -5.14 13.58
N VAL A 230 -14.99 -4.28 12.57
CA VAL A 230 -15.02 -2.82 12.76
C VAL A 230 -16.25 -2.39 13.57
N PHE A 231 -17.41 -2.96 13.28
CA PHE A 231 -18.65 -2.62 14.01
C PHE A 231 -18.64 -3.16 15.43
N ASP A 232 -18.11 -4.35 15.65
CA ASP A 232 -18.00 -4.94 17.00
C ASP A 232 -17.06 -4.11 17.89
N GLU A 233 -15.91 -3.71 17.39
CA GLU A 233 -14.98 -2.85 18.14
C GLU A 233 -15.59 -1.45 18.41
N ALA A 234 -16.37 -0.90 17.47
CA ALA A 234 -17.08 0.37 17.69
C ALA A 234 -18.13 0.24 18.81
N ARG A 235 -18.92 -0.84 18.80
CA ARG A 235 -19.91 -1.10 19.87
C ARG A 235 -19.26 -1.30 21.24
N LYS A 236 -18.16 -2.06 21.31
CA LYS A 236 -17.36 -2.25 22.53
C LYS A 236 -16.82 -0.92 23.08
N ALA A 237 -16.48 0.02 22.19
CA ALA A 237 -16.04 1.36 22.56
C ALA A 237 -17.20 2.32 22.93
N GLY A 238 -18.44 1.83 22.98
CA GLY A 238 -19.62 2.64 23.32
C GLY A 238 -20.13 3.54 22.18
N ILE A 239 -19.68 3.32 20.95
CA ILE A 239 -20.14 4.10 19.80
C ILE A 239 -21.50 3.59 19.34
N THR A 240 -22.49 4.48 19.33
CA THR A 240 -23.83 4.17 18.84
C THR A 240 -23.80 4.06 17.32
N LEU A 241 -24.27 2.92 16.80
CA LEU A 241 -24.46 2.66 15.38
C LEU A 241 -25.96 2.54 15.11
N ALA A 242 -26.43 3.12 14.01
CA ALA A 242 -27.79 2.90 13.51
C ALA A 242 -27.94 1.49 12.90
N LEU A 243 -26.82 0.86 12.55
CA LEU A 243 -26.76 -0.44 11.90
C LEU A 243 -27.30 -1.57 12.78
N THR A 244 -28.35 -2.23 12.30
CA THR A 244 -28.99 -3.41 12.92
C THR A 244 -28.75 -4.69 12.12
N GLU A 245 -28.46 -4.58 10.81
CA GLU A 245 -28.33 -5.72 9.91
C GLU A 245 -27.12 -5.56 8.98
N LEU A 246 -26.25 -6.57 8.95
CA LEU A 246 -25.10 -6.66 8.04
C LEU A 246 -25.27 -7.88 7.14
N ASN A 247 -25.49 -7.64 5.85
CA ASN A 247 -25.72 -8.70 4.86
C ASN A 247 -24.45 -9.03 4.10
N ALA A 248 -24.15 -10.32 3.98
CA ALA A 248 -23.12 -10.85 3.12
C ALA A 248 -23.66 -10.98 1.69
N VAL A 249 -22.94 -10.43 0.70
CA VAL A 249 -23.33 -10.49 -0.71
C VAL A 249 -22.15 -10.85 -1.60
N PRO A 250 -22.37 -11.50 -2.76
CA PRO A 250 -21.31 -11.79 -3.70
C PRO A 250 -20.84 -10.51 -4.44
N THR A 251 -19.64 -10.56 -5.01
CA THR A 251 -19.07 -9.49 -5.85
C THR A 251 -20.02 -9.07 -6.99
N SER A 252 -20.75 -10.01 -7.56
CA SER A 252 -21.74 -9.75 -8.62
C SER A 252 -22.88 -8.82 -8.22
N ALA A 253 -23.15 -8.65 -6.92
CA ALA A 253 -24.14 -7.70 -6.41
C ALA A 253 -23.65 -6.24 -6.45
N TYR A 254 -22.32 -6.01 -6.63
CA TYR A 254 -21.72 -4.68 -6.68
C TYR A 254 -20.87 -4.50 -7.93
N PRO A 255 -21.48 -4.24 -9.08
CA PRO A 255 -20.73 -3.92 -10.29
C PRO A 255 -19.93 -2.63 -10.09
N THR A 256 -18.64 -2.68 -10.45
CA THR A 256 -17.70 -1.56 -10.34
C THR A 256 -16.98 -1.35 -11.67
N PRO A 257 -16.53 -0.12 -12.02
CA PRO A 257 -15.80 0.16 -13.25
C PRO A 257 -14.58 -0.74 -13.43
N ALA A 258 -13.79 -0.92 -12.38
CA ALA A 258 -12.62 -1.81 -12.38
C ALA A 258 -12.99 -3.19 -11.79
N SER A 259 -12.62 -4.27 -12.48
CA SER A 259 -12.70 -5.61 -11.92
C SER A 259 -11.76 -5.78 -10.73
N ARG A 260 -12.25 -6.31 -9.62
CA ARG A 260 -11.45 -6.57 -8.42
C ARG A 260 -11.10 -8.05 -8.30
N PRO A 261 -9.88 -8.39 -7.84
CA PRO A 261 -9.53 -9.80 -7.63
C PRO A 261 -10.35 -10.42 -6.49
N GLY A 262 -10.84 -11.65 -6.71
CA GLY A 262 -11.45 -12.45 -5.65
C GLY A 262 -10.41 -13.01 -4.66
N ASN A 263 -9.16 -13.14 -5.10
CA ASN A 263 -8.05 -13.63 -4.30
C ASN A 263 -6.92 -12.59 -4.21
N SER A 264 -6.88 -11.87 -3.09
CA SER A 264 -5.83 -10.90 -2.72
C SER A 264 -4.88 -11.45 -1.65
N ARG A 265 -4.90 -12.75 -1.40
CA ARG A 265 -4.01 -13.38 -0.42
C ARG A 265 -2.59 -13.46 -0.96
N LEU A 266 -1.61 -13.03 -0.18
CA LEU A 266 -0.20 -13.00 -0.54
C LEU A 266 0.62 -13.85 0.45
N ASN A 267 1.44 -14.76 -0.04
CA ASN A 267 2.41 -15.48 0.79
C ASN A 267 3.56 -14.54 1.15
N THR A 268 3.87 -14.44 2.43
CA THR A 268 4.88 -13.52 2.96
C THR A 268 6.14 -14.20 3.50
N GLU A 269 6.27 -15.50 3.34
CA GLU A 269 7.40 -16.28 3.88
C GLU A 269 8.76 -15.80 3.40
N LYS A 270 8.85 -15.41 2.12
CA LYS A 270 10.08 -14.86 1.55
C LYS A 270 10.49 -13.58 2.27
N PHE A 271 9.55 -12.65 2.51
CA PHE A 271 9.80 -11.42 3.23
C PHE A 271 10.24 -11.71 4.68
N GLN A 272 9.47 -12.51 5.41
CA GLN A 272 9.74 -12.84 6.80
C GLN A 272 11.12 -13.47 7.00
N ARG A 273 11.49 -14.43 6.14
CA ARG A 273 12.78 -15.11 6.19
C ARG A 273 13.96 -14.19 5.86
N ASN A 274 13.83 -13.34 4.83
CA ASN A 274 14.95 -12.51 4.37
C ASN A 274 15.22 -11.32 5.28
N PHE A 275 14.19 -10.83 5.97
CA PHE A 275 14.28 -9.69 6.86
C PHE A 275 14.19 -10.04 8.34
N ASP A 276 14.07 -11.33 8.69
CA ASP A 276 13.96 -11.82 10.08
C ASP A 276 12.85 -11.10 10.85
N LEU A 277 11.64 -11.10 10.26
CA LEU A 277 10.45 -10.45 10.81
C LEU A 277 9.29 -11.43 10.90
N ILE A 278 8.42 -11.20 11.87
CA ILE A 278 7.12 -11.87 12.01
C ILE A 278 6.03 -10.82 11.72
N LEU A 279 5.13 -11.14 10.79
CA LEU A 279 4.03 -10.24 10.47
C LEU A 279 2.83 -10.55 11.38
N PRO A 280 2.30 -9.53 12.11
CA PRO A 280 1.18 -9.71 13.02
C PRO A 280 -0.11 -10.03 12.26
N GLN A 281 -1.07 -10.67 12.94
CA GLN A 281 -2.40 -10.90 12.42
C GLN A 281 -3.11 -9.57 12.15
N TRP A 282 -3.88 -9.50 11.07
CA TRP A 282 -4.53 -8.28 10.58
C TRP A 282 -5.45 -7.62 11.62
N GLU A 283 -6.12 -8.43 12.45
CA GLU A 283 -7.04 -7.94 13.49
C GLU A 283 -6.33 -7.05 14.51
N LEU A 284 -5.07 -7.35 14.84
CA LEU A 284 -4.31 -6.60 15.84
C LEU A 284 -4.10 -5.16 15.41
N GLY A 285 -3.67 -4.94 14.17
CA GLY A 285 -3.45 -3.61 13.63
C GLY A 285 -4.76 -2.84 13.46
N VAL A 286 -5.82 -3.50 12.97
CA VAL A 286 -7.15 -2.88 12.82
C VAL A 286 -7.69 -2.44 14.17
N LYS A 287 -7.67 -3.29 15.18
CA LYS A 287 -8.15 -2.96 16.54
C LYS A 287 -7.36 -1.80 17.14
N ARG A 288 -6.04 -1.79 16.96
CA ARG A 288 -5.19 -0.68 17.41
C ARG A 288 -5.59 0.64 16.76
N MET A 289 -5.70 0.69 15.43
CA MET A 289 -6.14 1.88 14.71
C MET A 289 -7.51 2.37 15.20
N LEU A 290 -8.48 1.45 15.38
CA LEU A 290 -9.82 1.80 15.86
C LEU A 290 -9.77 2.36 17.28
N THR A 291 -8.97 1.79 18.18
CA THR A 291 -8.79 2.30 19.55
C THR A 291 -8.24 3.73 19.52
N GLU A 292 -7.22 4.02 18.72
CA GLU A 292 -6.65 5.37 18.57
C GLU A 292 -7.72 6.35 18.05
N MET A 293 -8.50 5.94 17.04
CA MET A 293 -9.57 6.78 16.47
C MET A 293 -10.67 7.09 17.48
N PHE A 294 -11.07 6.12 18.30
CA PHE A 294 -12.18 6.29 19.24
C PHE A 294 -11.76 7.13 20.44
N THR A 295 -10.53 6.99 20.93
CA THR A 295 -10.00 7.82 22.03
C THR A 295 -9.79 9.27 21.65
N THR A 296 -9.44 9.57 20.39
CA THR A 296 -9.22 10.95 19.92
C THR A 296 -10.54 11.73 19.73
N THR A 297 -11.67 11.04 19.64
CA THR A 297 -13.00 11.70 19.46
C THR A 297 -13.62 12.17 20.79
N THR A 298 -12.97 11.90 21.92
CA THR A 298 -13.49 12.21 23.28
C THR A 298 -12.86 13.47 23.91
N ILE A 299 -12.12 14.28 23.14
CA ILE A 299 -11.51 15.55 23.60
C ILE A 299 -12.24 16.74 22.99
#